data_556eb3b7649e935f3a8c86f60a389639
#
_entry.id   556eb3b7649e935f3a8c86f60a389639
#
_cell.length_a   1.000
_cell.length_b   1.000
_cell.length_c   1.000
_cell.angle_alpha   90.00
_cell.angle_beta   90.00
_cell.angle_gamma   90.00
#
_symmetry.space_group_name_H-M   'P 1'
#
loop_
_entity.id
_entity.type
_entity.pdbx_description
1 polymer ?
#
loop_
_entity_poly.entity_id
_entity_poly.type
_entity_poly.pdbx_seq_one_letter_code
_entity_poly.pdbx_strand_id
1 'polypeptide(L)'
;TGPVTLEIRDALRRTVRLLTSDSVASKQGRTMRLRVTRGLHRIIWDLTYPGPRTVEGQVTWGYMGGVKAPPGTYEAILTANGVTMRRTLTVLPDPRLPQITAADYAAQFRLASAVRDSMDALHRTMKDLRDVRAQMEALMAAAKRVGAESALQAQVDSVLQDY
;
A
#
# COMPACT_ATOMS: atom_id res chain seq x y z
N THR A 1 -3.15 23.10 -15.35
CA THR A 1 -1.95 22.26 -15.15
C THR A 1 -2.35 21.04 -14.34
N GLY A 2 -2.24 19.86 -14.93
CA GLY A 2 -2.55 18.61 -14.26
C GLY A 2 -1.48 18.21 -13.23
N PRO A 3 -1.74 17.17 -12.42
CA PRO A 3 -0.77 16.67 -11.46
C PRO A 3 0.46 16.11 -12.18
N VAL A 4 1.63 16.30 -11.55
CA VAL A 4 2.86 15.63 -11.97
C VAL A 4 2.93 14.28 -11.29
N THR A 5 3.18 13.22 -12.05
CA THR A 5 3.35 11.87 -11.52
C THR A 5 4.68 11.28 -11.97
N LEU A 6 5.33 10.57 -11.07
CA LEU A 6 6.47 9.72 -11.37
C LEU A 6 6.13 8.30 -10.93
N GLU A 7 6.08 7.39 -11.89
CA GLU A 7 5.84 5.99 -11.66
C GLU A 7 7.09 5.17 -11.98
N ILE A 8 7.42 4.22 -11.11
CA ILE A 8 8.46 3.23 -11.37
C ILE A 8 7.76 1.88 -11.56
N ARG A 9 8.05 1.22 -12.69
CA ARG A 9 7.52 -0.11 -13.03
C ARG A 9 8.62 -1.14 -13.13
N ASP A 10 8.29 -2.37 -12.81
CA ASP A 10 9.15 -3.52 -13.04
C ASP A 10 9.02 -4.04 -14.50
N ALA A 11 9.82 -5.06 -14.83
CA ALA A 11 9.81 -5.70 -16.16
C ALA A 11 8.44 -6.31 -16.53
N LEU A 12 7.60 -6.64 -15.55
CA LEU A 12 6.22 -7.13 -15.76
C LEU A 12 5.19 -5.99 -15.80
N ARG A 13 5.65 -4.73 -15.91
CA ARG A 13 4.83 -3.50 -15.92
C ARG A 13 4.02 -3.28 -14.65
N ARG A 14 4.34 -3.96 -13.55
CA ARG A 14 3.71 -3.72 -12.25
C ARG A 14 4.28 -2.46 -11.63
N THR A 15 3.41 -1.64 -11.06
CA THR A 15 3.83 -0.43 -10.35
C THR A 15 4.60 -0.78 -9.09
N VAL A 16 5.87 -0.40 -9.05
CA VAL A 16 6.78 -0.55 -7.90
C VAL A 16 6.66 0.66 -6.97
N ARG A 17 6.61 1.85 -7.55
CA ARG A 17 6.47 3.09 -6.78
C ARG A 17 5.68 4.11 -7.58
N LEU A 18 4.76 4.79 -6.93
CA LEU A 18 4.03 5.92 -7.51
C LEU A 18 4.21 7.15 -6.62
N LEU A 19 4.66 8.24 -7.23
CA LEU A 19 4.75 9.54 -6.59
C LEU A 19 3.84 10.50 -7.35
N THR A 20 3.11 11.35 -6.63
CA THR A 20 2.22 12.33 -7.25
C THR A 20 2.29 13.68 -6.55
N SER A 21 2.13 14.75 -7.31
CA SER A 21 1.95 16.08 -6.76
C SER A 21 0.53 16.33 -6.24
N ASP A 22 -0.42 15.45 -6.55
CA ASP A 22 -1.77 15.50 -6.01
C ASP A 22 -1.76 15.15 -4.52
N SER A 23 -2.20 16.12 -3.70
CA SER A 23 -2.22 15.97 -2.24
C SER A 23 -3.31 15.01 -1.75
N VAL A 24 -4.39 14.83 -2.49
CA VAL A 24 -5.49 13.92 -2.13
C VAL A 24 -5.08 12.49 -2.45
N ALA A 25 -4.58 12.24 -3.66
CA ALA A 25 -4.11 10.91 -4.06
C ALA A 25 -2.94 10.43 -3.20
N SER A 26 -2.05 11.32 -2.73
CA SER A 26 -0.92 10.96 -1.87
C SER A 26 -1.33 10.51 -0.45
N LYS A 27 -2.53 10.84 0.01
CA LYS A 27 -3.06 10.39 1.32
C LYS A 27 -3.67 8.99 1.27
N GLN A 28 -3.87 8.42 0.08
CA GLN A 28 -4.52 7.12 -0.10
C GLN A 28 -3.54 5.91 -0.02
N GLY A 29 -2.54 5.98 0.82
CA GLY A 29 -1.76 4.83 1.25
C GLY A 29 -0.44 4.58 0.50
N ARG A 30 -0.44 3.93 -0.66
CA ARG A 30 0.80 3.47 -1.34
C ARG A 30 1.48 4.54 -2.24
N THR A 31 0.88 5.71 -2.32
CA THR A 31 1.37 6.82 -3.15
C THR A 31 2.15 7.81 -2.30
N MET A 32 3.34 8.16 -2.72
CA MET A 32 4.16 9.17 -2.05
C MET A 32 3.90 10.55 -2.64
N ARG A 33 3.95 11.57 -1.77
CA ARG A 33 3.80 12.96 -2.21
C ARG A 33 5.04 13.44 -2.94
N LEU A 34 4.84 13.90 -4.18
CA LEU A 34 5.85 14.59 -4.97
C LEU A 34 5.70 16.11 -4.76
N ARG A 35 6.75 16.74 -4.25
CA ARG A 35 6.80 18.22 -4.19
C ARG A 35 7.34 18.72 -5.52
N VAL A 36 6.58 19.56 -6.22
CA VAL A 36 6.96 20.18 -7.49
C VAL A 36 6.92 21.70 -7.34
N THR A 37 8.08 22.33 -7.54
CA THR A 37 8.24 23.77 -7.68
C THR A 37 8.98 24.02 -9.01
N ARG A 38 9.19 25.27 -9.40
CA ARG A 38 10.08 25.55 -10.54
C ARG A 38 11.53 25.18 -10.19
N GLY A 39 12.22 24.51 -11.09
CA GLY A 39 13.63 24.17 -10.98
C GLY A 39 13.92 22.66 -11.04
N LEU A 40 15.15 22.31 -10.69
CA LEU A 40 15.62 20.93 -10.67
C LEU A 40 15.14 20.23 -9.39
N HIS A 41 14.61 19.00 -9.55
CA HIS A 41 14.19 18.16 -8.43
C HIS A 41 15.00 16.88 -8.40
N ARG A 42 15.47 16.53 -7.21
CA ARG A 42 16.08 15.22 -6.93
C ARG A 42 15.07 14.35 -6.20
N ILE A 43 14.73 13.22 -6.79
CA ILE A 43 13.84 12.21 -6.21
C ILE A 43 14.68 10.98 -5.88
N ILE A 44 14.52 10.44 -4.68
CA ILE A 44 15.22 9.24 -4.23
C ILE A 44 14.21 8.10 -4.16
N TRP A 45 14.47 7.03 -4.90
CA TRP A 45 13.80 5.76 -4.73
C TRP A 45 14.68 4.85 -3.86
N ASP A 46 14.13 4.36 -2.77
CA ASP A 46 14.80 3.51 -1.79
C ASP A 46 14.93 2.04 -2.22
N LEU A 47 14.69 1.76 -3.50
CA LEU A 47 14.69 0.42 -4.11
C LEU A 47 13.73 -0.54 -3.39
N THR A 48 12.55 -0.06 -2.98
CA THR A 48 11.53 -0.90 -2.36
C THR A 48 10.20 -0.84 -3.11
N TYR A 49 9.48 -1.95 -3.06
CA TYR A 49 8.04 -2.01 -3.34
C TYR A 49 7.27 -1.42 -2.15
N PRO A 50 5.97 -1.11 -2.30
CA PRO A 50 5.16 -0.70 -1.17
C PRO A 50 5.13 -1.76 -0.06
N GLY A 51 5.17 -1.32 1.18
CA GLY A 51 4.91 -2.17 2.34
C GLY A 51 3.44 -2.62 2.42
N PRO A 52 3.09 -3.44 3.41
CA PRO A 52 1.69 -3.77 3.69
C PRO A 52 0.93 -2.50 4.08
N ARG A 53 -0.39 -2.50 3.92
CA ARG A 53 -1.25 -1.43 4.43
C ARG A 53 -1.19 -1.42 5.95
N THR A 54 -1.30 -0.24 6.52
CA THR A 54 -1.40 -0.07 7.98
C THR A 54 -2.86 0.16 8.37
N VAL A 55 -3.23 -0.28 9.57
CA VAL A 55 -4.53 0.01 10.18
C VAL A 55 -4.33 1.15 11.18
N GLU A 56 -5.16 2.16 11.12
CA GLU A 56 -5.09 3.31 12.02
C GLU A 56 -5.20 2.86 13.49
N GLY A 57 -4.36 3.45 14.35
CA GLY A 57 -4.30 3.09 15.77
C GLY A 57 -3.67 1.74 16.08
N GLN A 58 -3.14 1.02 15.09
CA GLN A 58 -2.41 -0.23 15.33
C GLN A 58 -0.96 0.09 15.72
N VAL A 59 -0.51 -0.48 16.84
CA VAL A 59 0.90 -0.53 17.20
C VAL A 59 1.49 -1.82 16.63
N THR A 60 2.44 -1.70 15.72
CA THR A 60 3.11 -2.85 15.11
C THR A 60 4.58 -2.81 15.46
N TRP A 61 5.08 -3.89 16.05
CA TRP A 61 6.50 -4.09 16.31
C TRP A 61 7.15 -4.77 15.10
N GLY A 62 8.28 -4.24 14.64
CA GLY A 62 9.04 -4.82 13.55
C GLY A 62 9.04 -3.97 12.27
N TYR A 63 9.59 -4.54 11.20
CA TYR A 63 9.75 -3.85 9.93
C TYR A 63 8.44 -3.87 9.12
N MET A 64 7.84 -2.70 8.95
CA MET A 64 6.64 -2.46 8.13
C MET A 64 6.98 -1.83 6.78
N GLY A 65 8.23 -1.79 6.42
CA GLY A 65 8.68 -1.25 5.14
C GLY A 65 8.35 -2.14 3.94
N GLY A 66 8.73 -1.66 2.75
CA GLY A 66 8.51 -2.37 1.51
C GLY A 66 9.51 -3.48 1.26
N VAL A 67 9.13 -4.43 0.42
CA VAL A 67 10.02 -5.50 -0.06
C VAL A 67 11.09 -4.89 -0.96
N LYS A 68 12.36 -5.26 -0.78
CA LYS A 68 13.45 -4.80 -1.64
C LYS A 68 13.24 -5.24 -3.08
N ALA A 69 13.43 -4.31 -4.01
CA ALA A 69 13.40 -4.57 -5.43
C ALA A 69 14.61 -5.42 -5.83
N PRO A 70 14.43 -6.57 -6.49
CA PRO A 70 15.54 -7.38 -6.94
C PRO A 70 16.36 -6.68 -8.03
N PRO A 71 17.62 -7.03 -8.23
CA PRO A 71 18.37 -6.59 -9.39
C PRO A 71 17.63 -6.88 -10.69
N GLY A 72 17.66 -5.93 -11.62
CA GLY A 72 16.95 -6.06 -12.89
C GLY A 72 16.63 -4.72 -13.52
N THR A 73 15.82 -4.76 -14.58
CA THR A 73 15.44 -3.58 -15.37
C THR A 73 14.10 -3.06 -14.88
N TYR A 74 14.05 -1.74 -14.69
CA TYR A 74 12.87 -0.98 -14.29
C TYR A 74 12.66 0.17 -15.27
N GLU A 75 11.46 0.70 -15.31
CA GLU A 75 11.11 1.87 -16.12
C GLU A 75 10.60 3.00 -15.21
N ALA A 76 11.20 4.17 -15.33
CA ALA A 76 10.68 5.41 -14.74
C ALA A 76 9.82 6.14 -15.76
N ILE A 77 8.59 6.45 -15.40
CA ILE A 77 7.59 7.12 -16.24
C ILE A 77 7.20 8.43 -15.56
N LEU A 78 7.62 9.54 -16.13
CA LEU A 78 7.25 10.87 -15.67
C LEU A 78 6.13 11.42 -16.55
N THR A 79 5.02 11.80 -15.94
CA THR A 79 3.93 12.50 -16.62
C THR A 79 3.77 13.90 -16.01
N ALA A 80 3.87 14.92 -16.85
CA ALA A 80 3.71 16.31 -16.47
C ALA A 80 3.06 17.10 -17.61
N ASN A 81 2.06 17.92 -17.29
CA ASN A 81 1.37 18.77 -18.28
C ASN A 81 0.85 18.00 -19.52
N GLY A 82 0.39 16.77 -19.35
CA GLY A 82 -0.09 15.91 -20.44
C GLY A 82 1.01 15.23 -21.26
N VAL A 83 2.29 15.52 -20.98
CA VAL A 83 3.43 14.88 -21.63
C VAL A 83 3.96 13.75 -20.77
N THR A 84 4.21 12.59 -21.40
CA THR A 84 4.78 11.41 -20.72
C THR A 84 6.18 11.12 -21.27
N MET A 85 7.14 11.04 -20.37
CA MET A 85 8.52 10.66 -20.67
C MET A 85 8.87 9.36 -19.96
N ARG A 86 9.69 8.52 -20.62
CA ARG A 86 10.10 7.21 -20.09
C ARG A 86 11.61 7.08 -20.10
N ARG A 87 12.15 6.44 -19.08
CA ARG A 87 13.57 6.11 -18.96
C ARG A 87 13.74 4.76 -18.29
N THR A 88 14.63 3.96 -18.84
CA THR A 88 15.04 2.68 -18.26
C THR A 88 16.02 2.91 -17.12
N LEU A 89 15.85 2.17 -16.03
CA LEU A 89 16.72 2.11 -14.87
C LEU A 89 17.17 0.68 -14.70
N THR A 90 18.46 0.48 -14.41
CA THR A 90 19.01 -0.84 -14.08
C THR A 90 19.43 -0.85 -12.61
N VAL A 91 18.85 -1.76 -11.85
CA VAL A 91 19.27 -2.06 -10.47
C VAL A 91 20.28 -3.18 -10.53
N LEU A 92 21.50 -2.89 -10.08
CA LEU A 92 22.60 -3.85 -10.05
C LEU A 92 22.59 -4.66 -8.74
N PRO A 93 23.10 -5.91 -8.74
CA PRO A 93 23.34 -6.65 -7.53
C PRO A 93 24.41 -5.96 -6.67
N ASP A 94 24.42 -6.25 -5.36
CA ASP A 94 25.44 -5.73 -4.45
C ASP A 94 26.80 -6.36 -4.80
N PRO A 95 27.81 -5.56 -5.23
CA PRO A 95 29.10 -6.09 -5.64
C PRO A 95 29.90 -6.74 -4.49
N ARG A 96 29.50 -6.49 -3.23
CA ARG A 96 30.12 -7.10 -2.05
C ARG A 96 29.64 -8.54 -1.80
N LEU A 97 28.59 -8.97 -2.49
CA LEU A 97 27.94 -10.27 -2.34
C LEU A 97 27.94 -11.04 -3.69
N PRO A 98 29.09 -11.29 -4.30
CA PRO A 98 29.18 -11.89 -5.64
C PRO A 98 28.64 -13.32 -5.70
N GLN A 99 28.51 -13.99 -4.55
CA GLN A 99 27.97 -15.35 -4.43
C GLN A 99 26.44 -15.40 -4.54
N ILE A 100 25.75 -14.27 -4.37
CA ILE A 100 24.27 -14.23 -4.45
C ILE A 100 23.86 -14.22 -5.91
N THR A 101 23.13 -15.24 -6.31
CA THR A 101 22.65 -15.41 -7.69
C THR A 101 21.34 -14.69 -7.97
N ALA A 102 21.00 -14.54 -9.24
CA ALA A 102 19.71 -14.00 -9.64
C ALA A 102 18.53 -14.85 -9.11
N ALA A 103 18.74 -16.18 -8.99
CA ALA A 103 17.74 -17.09 -8.43
C ALA A 103 17.52 -16.84 -6.94
N ASP A 104 18.56 -16.53 -6.18
CA ASP A 104 18.47 -16.21 -4.75
C ASP A 104 17.69 -14.90 -4.53
N TYR A 105 18.01 -13.85 -5.32
CA TYR A 105 17.23 -12.59 -5.28
C TYR A 105 15.76 -12.82 -5.62
N ALA A 106 15.46 -13.65 -6.62
CA ALA A 106 14.08 -13.98 -6.99
C ALA A 106 13.37 -14.78 -5.90
N ALA A 107 14.06 -15.72 -5.25
CA ALA A 107 13.50 -16.51 -4.14
C ALA A 107 13.20 -15.62 -2.92
N GLN A 108 14.16 -14.77 -2.54
CA GLN A 108 13.99 -13.79 -1.47
C GLN A 108 12.81 -12.84 -1.73
N PHE A 109 12.75 -12.28 -2.94
CA PHE A 109 11.67 -11.37 -3.33
C PHE A 109 10.30 -12.05 -3.29
N ARG A 110 10.20 -13.28 -3.77
CA ARG A 110 8.96 -14.07 -3.74
C ARG A 110 8.49 -14.32 -2.31
N LEU A 111 9.38 -14.78 -1.43
CA LEU A 111 9.06 -15.05 -0.03
C LEU A 111 8.64 -13.77 0.70
N ALA A 112 9.44 -12.72 0.60
CA ALA A 112 9.14 -11.43 1.25
C ALA A 112 7.84 -10.81 0.73
N SER A 113 7.54 -10.98 -0.58
CA SER A 113 6.27 -10.53 -1.15
C SER A 113 5.09 -11.32 -0.61
N ALA A 114 5.21 -12.65 -0.46
CA ALA A 114 4.16 -13.49 0.10
C ALA A 114 3.86 -13.09 1.57
N VAL A 115 4.89 -12.83 2.37
CA VAL A 115 4.72 -12.34 3.75
C VAL A 115 4.01 -10.99 3.77
N ARG A 116 4.46 -10.02 2.96
CA ARG A 116 3.79 -8.72 2.82
C ARG A 116 2.33 -8.86 2.44
N ASP A 117 2.02 -9.73 1.48
CA ASP A 117 0.65 -9.91 0.98
C ASP A 117 -0.25 -10.57 2.03
N SER A 118 0.28 -11.50 2.83
CA SER A 118 -0.42 -12.07 3.99
C SER A 118 -0.72 -11.02 5.05
N MET A 119 0.25 -10.15 5.35
CA MET A 119 0.04 -9.02 6.26
C MET A 119 -1.01 -8.03 5.71
N ASP A 120 -0.97 -7.75 4.41
CA ASP A 120 -1.94 -6.86 3.75
C ASP A 120 -3.36 -7.44 3.80
N ALA A 121 -3.50 -8.75 3.66
CA ALA A 121 -4.77 -9.45 3.82
C ALA A 121 -5.28 -9.36 5.26
N LEU A 122 -4.43 -9.64 6.24
CA LEU A 122 -4.77 -9.51 7.66
C LEU A 122 -5.25 -8.09 8.01
N HIS A 123 -4.50 -7.08 7.57
CA HIS A 123 -4.85 -5.68 7.85
C HIS A 123 -6.17 -5.26 7.18
N ARG A 124 -6.48 -5.78 5.99
CA ARG A 124 -7.79 -5.57 5.36
C ARG A 124 -8.91 -6.16 6.21
N THR A 125 -8.78 -7.42 6.59
CA THR A 125 -9.78 -8.09 7.44
C THR A 125 -9.99 -7.34 8.76
N MET A 126 -8.91 -6.89 9.40
CA MET A 126 -9.01 -6.09 10.63
C MET A 126 -9.74 -4.77 10.41
N LYS A 127 -9.49 -4.11 9.27
CA LYS A 127 -10.21 -2.88 8.93
C LYS A 127 -11.69 -3.17 8.70
N ASP A 128 -12.03 -4.20 7.93
CA ASP A 128 -13.40 -4.57 7.62
C ASP A 128 -14.18 -4.91 8.91
N LEU A 129 -13.58 -5.66 9.82
CA LEU A 129 -14.17 -5.94 11.13
C LEU A 129 -14.42 -4.68 11.97
N ARG A 130 -13.48 -3.73 11.98
CA ARG A 130 -13.67 -2.44 12.67
C ARG A 130 -14.78 -1.61 12.04
N ASP A 131 -14.86 -1.60 10.72
CA ASP A 131 -15.91 -0.88 9.99
C ASP A 131 -17.30 -1.47 10.28
N VAL A 132 -17.43 -2.81 10.27
CA VAL A 132 -18.67 -3.50 10.65
C VAL A 132 -19.04 -3.20 12.10
N ARG A 133 -18.10 -3.30 13.02
CA ARG A 133 -18.34 -2.98 14.42
C ARG A 133 -18.84 -1.54 14.60
N ALA A 134 -18.22 -0.57 13.95
CA ALA A 134 -18.64 0.83 14.03
C ALA A 134 -20.06 1.04 13.46
N GLN A 135 -20.42 0.33 12.39
CA GLN A 135 -21.77 0.35 11.82
C GLN A 135 -22.79 -0.25 12.80
N MET A 136 -22.47 -1.36 13.45
CA MET A 136 -23.34 -1.98 14.48
C MET A 136 -23.53 -1.05 15.68
N GLU A 137 -22.46 -0.45 16.19
CA GLU A 137 -22.53 0.52 17.30
C GLU A 137 -23.41 1.74 16.92
N ALA A 138 -23.28 2.24 15.70
CA ALA A 138 -24.10 3.34 15.19
C ALA A 138 -25.59 2.96 15.06
N LEU A 139 -25.86 1.74 14.59
CA LEU A 139 -27.21 1.20 14.46
C LEU A 139 -27.87 1.03 15.83
N MET A 140 -27.15 0.45 16.81
CA MET A 140 -27.62 0.30 18.19
C MET A 140 -27.92 1.67 18.81
N ALA A 141 -27.07 2.65 18.64
CA ALA A 141 -27.30 4.01 19.11
C ALA A 141 -28.52 4.67 18.46
N ALA A 142 -28.80 4.37 17.18
CA ALA A 142 -29.99 4.85 16.50
C ALA A 142 -31.27 4.16 17.00
N ALA A 143 -31.22 2.84 17.18
CA ALA A 143 -32.34 2.04 17.72
C ALA A 143 -32.73 2.50 19.13
N LYS A 144 -31.75 2.78 19.97
CA LYS A 144 -31.99 3.32 21.33
C LYS A 144 -32.71 4.64 21.30
N ARG A 145 -32.40 5.54 20.36
CA ARG A 145 -33.08 6.84 20.22
C ARG A 145 -34.56 6.72 19.85
N VAL A 146 -34.96 5.67 19.15
CA VAL A 146 -36.35 5.44 18.71
C VAL A 146 -37.07 4.38 19.56
N GLY A 147 -36.49 3.90 20.66
CA GLY A 147 -37.10 2.89 21.54
C GLY A 147 -37.20 1.47 20.94
N ALA A 148 -36.42 1.17 19.87
CA ALA A 148 -36.44 -0.11 19.19
C ALA A 148 -35.27 -1.02 19.59
N GLU A 149 -34.63 -0.76 20.71
CA GLU A 149 -33.41 -1.43 21.18
C GLU A 149 -33.60 -2.93 21.37
N SER A 150 -34.72 -3.35 22.00
CA SER A 150 -34.99 -4.75 22.29
C SER A 150 -35.22 -5.63 21.04
N ALA A 151 -35.87 -5.06 20.01
CA ALA A 151 -36.11 -5.79 18.77
C ALA A 151 -34.79 -6.00 17.98
N LEU A 152 -33.92 -4.99 17.99
CA LEU A 152 -32.62 -5.07 17.32
C LEU A 152 -31.66 -6.01 18.04
N GLN A 153 -31.67 -6.00 19.40
CA GLN A 153 -30.88 -6.90 20.21
C GLN A 153 -31.21 -8.37 19.94
N ALA A 154 -32.50 -8.70 19.86
CA ALA A 154 -32.95 -10.06 19.55
C ALA A 154 -32.48 -10.53 18.17
N GLN A 155 -32.45 -9.65 17.16
CA GLN A 155 -31.92 -9.98 15.84
C GLN A 155 -30.40 -10.21 15.85
N VAL A 156 -29.64 -9.37 16.57
CA VAL A 156 -28.20 -9.51 16.71
C VAL A 156 -27.86 -10.82 17.43
N ASP A 157 -28.55 -11.12 18.51
CA ASP A 157 -28.33 -12.35 19.28
C ASP A 157 -28.66 -13.61 18.45
N SER A 158 -29.69 -13.55 17.59
CA SER A 158 -30.01 -14.64 16.64
C SER A 158 -28.87 -14.89 15.67
N VAL A 159 -28.30 -13.84 15.08
CA VAL A 159 -27.19 -13.98 14.13
C VAL A 159 -25.93 -14.53 14.80
N LEU A 160 -25.67 -14.15 16.06
CA LEU A 160 -24.50 -14.62 16.80
C LEU A 160 -24.62 -16.09 17.28
N GLN A 161 -25.83 -16.63 17.35
CA GLN A 161 -26.07 -18.05 17.70
C GLN A 161 -25.90 -18.99 16.51
N ASP A 162 -25.97 -18.48 15.29
CA ASP A 162 -25.80 -19.25 14.05
C ASP A 162 -24.34 -19.42 13.58
N TYR A 163 -23.37 -18.86 14.34
CA TYR A 163 -21.93 -18.94 14.11
C TYR A 163 -21.18 -19.59 15.28
#